data_ad9d0b8ba252688f4447e4d1548491ef
#
_entry.id   ad9d0b8ba252688f4447e4d1548491ef
#
_cell.length_a   1.000
_cell.length_b   1.000
_cell.length_c   1.000
_cell.angle_alpha   90.00
_cell.angle_beta   90.00
_cell.angle_gamma   90.00
#
_symmetry.space_group_name_H-M   'P 1'
#
loop_
_entity.id
_entity.type
_entity.pdbx_description
1 polymer ?
#
loop_
_entity_poly.entity_id
_entity_poly.type
_entity_poly.pdbx_seq_one_letter_code
_entity_poly.pdbx_strand_id
1 'polypeptide(L)'
;MTVNPAQVGSAVTDQILGMNLANWFDITQTGVAGALQAAGVKAVRWPGGSASDTFHWQTNTECESGYVNANSTFQNFLTDVVVPAAVDVAVTVNYGSNAACNAGGDPAEAALWVANALSNGNKVSHWTVGNEVYGSWETDLHTVPHDATTYANAVASGFYPQMKAANPNTLVGVVVEPGANWDSIVLGSASYDFVEYHFYAQAPGQESDTYLMQQAAQALTAQIDAVKADLAAAGHASTPIYVGELGSVYSNPGKQTSSITQALYAGQVLGELMNAGVSRSTWWLAFGGCADSSSGNFSSSLYGWQNFGGYMLFSDGIPEYGCSNATPLALGTLLPTARAFQLFSSVAHNGEHVLGATVSGNTTGVRAYAASSGTGTALVVFNLNETTSEAVSVGISGQSSSSGVTVQTYDKALYDQSQSNVWAGPTTVALGAQKLPLTLTLTPWSMNVVIVSP
;
A
#
# COMPACT_ATOMS: atom_id res chain seq x y z
N MET A 1 25.34 8.22 -9.55
CA MET A 1 24.77 8.10 -8.20
C MET A 1 25.70 7.29 -7.30
N THR A 2 25.66 7.55 -6.00
CA THR A 2 26.54 6.88 -5.05
C THR A 2 25.75 6.42 -3.86
N VAL A 3 25.94 5.16 -3.46
CA VAL A 3 25.42 4.62 -2.19
C VAL A 3 26.54 4.67 -1.15
N ASN A 4 26.20 5.11 0.05
CA ASN A 4 27.10 5.13 1.20
C ASN A 4 26.64 4.11 2.27
N PRO A 5 27.24 2.92 2.32
CA PRO A 5 26.89 1.89 3.29
C PRO A 5 27.14 2.28 4.76
N ALA A 6 27.98 3.29 5.01
CA ALA A 6 28.21 3.79 6.36
C ALA A 6 27.09 4.74 6.85
N GLN A 7 26.24 5.22 5.95
CA GLN A 7 25.09 6.06 6.28
C GLN A 7 23.86 5.14 6.41
N VAL A 8 23.70 4.56 7.58
CA VAL A 8 22.61 3.63 7.92
C VAL A 8 21.40 4.44 8.43
N GLY A 9 20.26 4.24 7.79
CA GLY A 9 18.98 4.85 8.12
C GLY A 9 18.05 3.90 8.88
N SER A 10 16.75 4.06 8.66
CA SER A 10 15.69 3.27 9.28
C SER A 10 15.86 1.77 9.01
N ALA A 11 15.37 0.94 9.94
CA ALA A 11 15.19 -0.48 9.67
C ALA A 11 14.13 -0.66 8.58
N VAL A 12 14.40 -1.57 7.65
CA VAL A 12 13.48 -1.95 6.59
C VAL A 12 12.49 -3.00 7.12
N THR A 13 11.24 -2.86 6.76
CA THR A 13 10.21 -3.87 6.98
C THR A 13 9.59 -4.30 5.65
N ASP A 14 9.33 -5.58 5.49
CA ASP A 14 8.60 -6.10 4.32
C ASP A 14 7.08 -5.82 4.42
N GLN A 15 6.59 -5.36 5.59
CA GLN A 15 5.20 -5.00 5.81
C GLN A 15 4.73 -3.76 5.02
N ILE A 16 5.65 -3.02 4.41
CA ILE A 16 5.30 -1.96 3.43
C ILE A 16 4.80 -2.53 2.10
N LEU A 17 5.01 -3.82 1.84
CA LEU A 17 4.49 -4.53 0.66
C LEU A 17 3.08 -5.06 0.94
N GLY A 18 2.16 -4.19 1.31
CA GLY A 18 0.81 -4.57 1.68
C GLY A 18 -0.27 -4.10 0.72
N MET A 19 -1.44 -4.74 0.80
CA MET A 19 -2.63 -4.45 -0.01
C MET A 19 -3.91 -4.55 0.78
N ASN A 20 -4.91 -3.75 0.39
CA ASN A 20 -6.27 -3.90 0.87
C ASN A 20 -6.97 -5.02 0.11
N LEU A 21 -7.69 -5.86 0.83
CA LEU A 21 -8.67 -6.81 0.30
C LEU A 21 -10.06 -6.40 0.79
N ALA A 22 -11.00 -6.36 -0.13
CA ALA A 22 -12.35 -5.93 0.18
C ALA A 22 -13.31 -7.11 0.37
N ASN A 23 -14.28 -6.96 1.27
CA ASN A 23 -15.28 -7.98 1.58
C ASN A 23 -16.30 -8.23 0.44
N TRP A 24 -16.40 -7.35 -0.53
CA TRP A 24 -17.28 -7.54 -1.70
C TRP A 24 -16.67 -8.42 -2.81
N PHE A 25 -15.37 -8.71 -2.74
CA PHE A 25 -14.69 -9.60 -3.68
C PHE A 25 -14.73 -11.06 -3.17
N ASP A 26 -14.94 -12.03 -4.07
CA ASP A 26 -14.87 -13.45 -3.70
C ASP A 26 -13.41 -13.90 -3.50
N ILE A 27 -12.97 -13.88 -2.25
CA ILE A 27 -11.59 -14.21 -1.86
C ILE A 27 -11.27 -15.71 -1.94
N THR A 28 -12.27 -16.58 -2.13
CA THR A 28 -12.08 -18.03 -2.20
C THR A 28 -11.72 -18.52 -3.60
N GLN A 29 -11.69 -17.63 -4.59
CA GLN A 29 -11.34 -18.00 -5.96
C GLN A 29 -9.91 -18.54 -6.05
N THR A 30 -9.77 -19.65 -6.78
CA THR A 30 -8.45 -20.26 -7.01
C THR A 30 -7.52 -19.27 -7.72
N GLY A 31 -6.38 -18.99 -7.12
CA GLY A 31 -5.36 -18.06 -7.67
C GLY A 31 -5.21 -16.77 -6.89
N VAL A 32 -6.15 -16.40 -6.01
CA VAL A 32 -6.08 -15.18 -5.20
C VAL A 32 -4.79 -15.13 -4.36
N ALA A 33 -4.56 -16.15 -3.54
CA ALA A 33 -3.33 -16.22 -2.74
C ALA A 33 -2.06 -16.27 -3.60
N GLY A 34 -2.11 -16.99 -4.74
CA GLY A 34 -1.01 -17.06 -5.70
C GLY A 34 -0.66 -15.72 -6.34
N ALA A 35 -1.65 -14.88 -6.62
CA ALA A 35 -1.43 -13.53 -7.15
C ALA A 35 -0.70 -12.63 -6.13
N LEU A 36 -1.12 -12.67 -4.85
CA LEU A 36 -0.45 -11.96 -3.77
C LEU A 36 1.02 -12.39 -3.66
N GLN A 37 1.28 -13.70 -3.65
CA GLN A 37 2.65 -14.24 -3.61
C GLN A 37 3.48 -13.80 -4.82
N ALA A 38 2.91 -13.86 -6.03
CA ALA A 38 3.60 -13.51 -7.27
C ALA A 38 4.01 -12.02 -7.31
N ALA A 39 3.25 -11.14 -6.65
CA ALA A 39 3.61 -9.73 -6.48
C ALA A 39 4.53 -9.46 -5.29
N GLY A 40 4.84 -10.47 -4.47
CA GLY A 40 5.67 -10.30 -3.28
C GLY A 40 4.96 -9.63 -2.11
N VAL A 41 3.62 -9.69 -2.05
CA VAL A 41 2.82 -9.12 -0.96
C VAL A 41 3.15 -9.79 0.36
N LYS A 42 3.26 -9.00 1.43
CA LYS A 42 3.61 -9.43 2.79
C LYS A 42 2.57 -9.05 3.84
N ALA A 43 1.72 -8.08 3.53
CA ALA A 43 0.68 -7.61 4.44
C ALA A 43 -0.66 -7.45 3.69
N VAL A 44 -1.75 -7.67 4.40
CA VAL A 44 -3.10 -7.39 3.90
C VAL A 44 -3.91 -6.65 4.96
N ARG A 45 -4.78 -5.71 4.52
CA ARG A 45 -5.80 -5.06 5.33
C ARG A 45 -7.18 -5.53 4.87
N TRP A 46 -8.06 -5.83 5.82
CA TRP A 46 -9.40 -6.36 5.57
C TRP A 46 -10.38 -5.87 6.66
N PRO A 47 -11.69 -5.71 6.44
CA PRO A 47 -12.45 -5.94 5.22
C PRO A 47 -12.35 -4.82 4.18
N GLY A 48 -11.71 -3.70 4.52
CA GLY A 48 -11.31 -2.61 3.64
C GLY A 48 -12.34 -1.48 3.49
N GLY A 49 -11.83 -0.24 3.50
CA GLY A 49 -12.57 0.98 3.21
C GLY A 49 -13.75 1.27 4.15
N SER A 50 -14.65 2.14 3.68
CA SER A 50 -15.88 2.54 4.38
C SER A 50 -16.79 1.37 4.77
N ALA A 51 -16.74 0.26 4.02
CA ALA A 51 -17.45 -0.97 4.37
C ALA A 51 -17.11 -1.48 5.77
N SER A 52 -15.91 -1.19 6.29
CA SER A 52 -15.49 -1.61 7.62
C SER A 52 -16.38 -1.06 8.74
N ASP A 53 -16.90 0.18 8.58
CA ASP A 53 -17.75 0.83 9.59
C ASP A 53 -19.23 0.38 9.56
N THR A 54 -19.55 -0.54 8.64
CA THR A 54 -20.88 -1.17 8.54
C THR A 54 -20.84 -2.69 8.58
N PHE A 55 -19.63 -3.31 8.54
CA PHE A 55 -19.46 -4.76 8.44
C PHE A 55 -19.51 -5.45 9.79
N HIS A 56 -20.32 -6.53 9.86
CA HIS A 56 -20.48 -7.40 11.03
C HIS A 56 -19.91 -8.78 10.73
N TRP A 57 -18.73 -9.05 11.26
CA TRP A 57 -17.92 -10.22 10.93
C TRP A 57 -18.55 -11.57 11.28
N GLN A 58 -19.37 -11.64 12.34
CA GLN A 58 -20.01 -12.89 12.78
C GLN A 58 -21.12 -13.36 11.84
N THR A 59 -21.84 -12.41 11.25
CA THR A 59 -22.94 -12.66 10.33
C THR A 59 -22.56 -12.54 8.87
N ASN A 60 -21.38 -11.97 8.59
CA ASN A 60 -20.92 -11.61 7.24
C ASN A 60 -21.92 -10.70 6.51
N THR A 61 -22.36 -9.66 7.20
CA THR A 61 -23.36 -8.69 6.69
C THR A 61 -22.88 -7.26 6.91
N GLU A 62 -23.42 -6.34 6.15
CA GLU A 62 -23.26 -4.90 6.35
C GLU A 62 -24.59 -4.25 6.73
N CYS A 63 -24.52 -3.18 7.51
CA CYS A 63 -25.63 -2.25 7.65
C CYS A 63 -25.84 -1.50 6.33
N GLU A 64 -27.01 -0.94 6.14
CA GLU A 64 -27.43 -0.22 4.95
C GLU A 64 -27.54 -1.13 3.70
N SER A 65 -27.20 -0.60 2.51
CA SER A 65 -27.33 -1.31 1.24
C SER A 65 -25.98 -1.86 0.74
N GLY A 66 -25.01 -2.02 1.62
CA GLY A 66 -23.70 -2.56 1.28
C GLY A 66 -23.78 -4.00 0.77
N TYR A 67 -22.87 -4.34 -0.13
CA TYR A 67 -22.75 -5.68 -0.68
C TYR A 67 -21.56 -6.40 -0.07
N VAL A 68 -21.81 -7.52 0.61
CA VAL A 68 -20.79 -8.46 1.06
C VAL A 68 -20.86 -9.72 0.22
N ASN A 69 -19.73 -10.18 -0.28
CA ASN A 69 -19.67 -11.49 -0.94
C ASN A 69 -19.86 -12.59 0.11
N ALA A 70 -20.76 -13.53 -0.15
CA ALA A 70 -21.08 -14.60 0.80
C ALA A 70 -19.88 -15.50 1.15
N ASN A 71 -18.89 -15.58 0.26
CA ASN A 71 -17.66 -16.34 0.46
C ASN A 71 -16.57 -15.54 1.20
N SER A 72 -16.72 -14.22 1.33
CA SER A 72 -15.72 -13.36 2.00
C SER A 72 -15.97 -13.27 3.50
N THR A 73 -16.07 -14.42 4.15
CA THR A 73 -16.14 -14.53 5.61
C THR A 73 -14.73 -14.39 6.21
N PHE A 74 -14.66 -13.96 7.48
CA PHE A 74 -13.37 -13.91 8.19
C PHE A 74 -12.66 -15.26 8.23
N GLN A 75 -13.40 -16.34 8.38
CA GLN A 75 -12.82 -17.69 8.37
C GLN A 75 -12.19 -18.04 7.02
N ASN A 76 -12.91 -17.80 5.91
CA ASN A 76 -12.37 -18.04 4.57
C ASN A 76 -11.18 -17.11 4.28
N PHE A 77 -11.23 -15.86 4.75
CA PHE A 77 -10.09 -14.96 4.65
C PHE A 77 -8.82 -15.54 5.30
N LEU A 78 -8.93 -16.10 6.50
CA LEU A 78 -7.79 -16.75 7.15
C LEU A 78 -7.32 -18.00 6.41
N THR A 79 -8.25 -18.88 5.97
CA THR A 79 -7.91 -20.19 5.39
C THR A 79 -7.50 -20.14 3.93
N ASP A 80 -8.13 -19.28 3.12
CA ASP A 80 -7.97 -19.28 1.67
C ASP A 80 -7.02 -18.18 1.18
N VAL A 81 -6.79 -17.15 2.02
CA VAL A 81 -5.88 -16.06 1.67
C VAL A 81 -4.66 -16.01 2.60
N VAL A 82 -4.87 -15.78 3.90
CA VAL A 82 -3.79 -15.46 4.84
C VAL A 82 -2.77 -16.59 4.96
N VAL A 83 -3.26 -17.80 5.22
CA VAL A 83 -2.39 -18.97 5.39
C VAL A 83 -1.69 -19.36 4.09
N PRO A 84 -2.40 -19.50 2.95
CA PRO A 84 -1.73 -19.85 1.69
C PRO A 84 -0.78 -18.77 1.17
N ALA A 85 -1.13 -17.47 1.28
CA ALA A 85 -0.27 -16.39 0.84
C ALA A 85 0.90 -16.11 1.79
N ALA A 86 0.83 -16.60 3.04
CA ALA A 86 1.80 -16.35 4.11
C ALA A 86 1.98 -14.84 4.38
N VAL A 87 0.87 -14.11 4.50
CA VAL A 87 0.83 -12.67 4.74
C VAL A 87 0.45 -12.34 6.19
N ASP A 88 0.94 -11.21 6.68
CA ASP A 88 0.51 -10.61 7.94
C ASP A 88 -0.78 -9.80 7.74
N VAL A 89 -1.60 -9.66 8.79
CA VAL A 89 -2.95 -9.11 8.67
C VAL A 89 -3.15 -7.90 9.57
N ALA A 90 -3.76 -6.85 8.98
CA ALA A 90 -4.44 -5.79 9.68
C ALA A 90 -5.95 -5.90 9.46
N VAL A 91 -6.74 -5.72 10.52
CA VAL A 91 -8.20 -5.68 10.46
C VAL A 91 -8.70 -4.33 10.92
N THR A 92 -9.65 -3.75 10.17
CA THR A 92 -10.41 -2.58 10.61
C THR A 92 -11.70 -3.05 11.27
N VAL A 93 -11.88 -2.74 12.56
CA VAL A 93 -13.11 -3.08 13.29
C VAL A 93 -14.16 -2.00 13.12
N ASN A 94 -15.42 -2.38 13.13
CA ASN A 94 -16.55 -1.50 12.93
C ASN A 94 -16.68 -0.50 14.09
N TYR A 95 -16.54 0.78 13.78
CA TYR A 95 -16.82 1.90 14.68
C TYR A 95 -18.21 2.51 14.40
N GLY A 96 -18.66 2.50 13.14
CA GLY A 96 -19.80 3.26 12.68
C GLY A 96 -21.15 2.68 13.07
N SER A 97 -21.28 1.36 13.20
CA SER A 97 -22.58 0.70 13.42
C SER A 97 -22.50 -0.50 14.35
N ASN A 98 -23.60 -0.77 15.07
CA ASN A 98 -23.81 -2.00 15.80
C ASN A 98 -24.55 -3.05 14.95
N ALA A 99 -24.57 -4.31 15.37
CA ALA A 99 -25.19 -5.42 14.63
C ALA A 99 -26.71 -5.28 14.41
N ALA A 100 -27.38 -4.38 15.10
CA ALA A 100 -28.78 -4.05 14.87
C ALA A 100 -28.98 -2.87 13.91
N CYS A 101 -27.92 -2.26 13.41
CA CYS A 101 -27.90 -1.11 12.52
C CYS A 101 -28.69 0.11 13.04
N ASN A 102 -28.63 0.37 14.32
CA ASN A 102 -29.40 1.45 14.95
C ASN A 102 -28.63 2.28 15.98
N ALA A 103 -27.34 2.01 16.15
CA ALA A 103 -26.43 2.74 17.04
C ALA A 103 -24.99 2.59 16.51
N GLY A 104 -24.05 3.36 17.06
CA GLY A 104 -22.63 3.24 16.76
C GLY A 104 -22.04 1.88 17.12
N GLY A 105 -20.79 1.64 16.68
CA GLY A 105 -20.09 0.37 16.81
C GLY A 105 -19.98 -0.15 18.24
N ASP A 106 -20.00 -1.47 18.38
CA ASP A 106 -19.95 -2.15 19.68
C ASP A 106 -18.54 -2.64 20.00
N PRO A 107 -17.85 -2.09 21.02
CA PRO A 107 -16.55 -2.58 21.46
C PRO A 107 -16.53 -4.08 21.80
N ALA A 108 -17.66 -4.66 22.23
CA ALA A 108 -17.75 -6.08 22.54
C ALA A 108 -17.66 -6.94 21.27
N GLU A 109 -18.22 -6.50 20.13
CA GLU A 109 -18.06 -7.18 18.84
C GLU A 109 -16.59 -7.20 18.40
N ALA A 110 -15.88 -6.07 18.53
CA ALA A 110 -14.46 -6.01 18.24
C ALA A 110 -13.64 -6.93 19.14
N ALA A 111 -13.92 -6.98 20.43
CA ALA A 111 -13.24 -7.87 21.38
C ALA A 111 -13.50 -9.36 21.07
N LEU A 112 -14.73 -9.71 20.68
CA LEU A 112 -15.07 -11.08 20.23
C LEU A 112 -14.32 -11.46 18.96
N TRP A 113 -14.10 -10.49 18.05
CA TRP A 113 -13.33 -10.74 16.84
C TRP A 113 -11.84 -11.00 17.14
N VAL A 114 -11.24 -10.19 18.02
CA VAL A 114 -9.88 -10.43 18.53
C VAL A 114 -9.75 -11.80 19.19
N ALA A 115 -10.71 -12.20 20.04
CA ALA A 115 -10.72 -13.51 20.69
C ALA A 115 -10.86 -14.66 19.68
N ASN A 116 -11.70 -14.48 18.64
CA ASN A 116 -11.83 -15.45 17.55
C ASN A 116 -10.53 -15.60 16.76
N ALA A 117 -9.89 -14.48 16.39
CA ALA A 117 -8.61 -14.49 15.70
C ALA A 117 -7.52 -15.21 16.52
N LEU A 118 -7.47 -14.96 17.84
CA LEU A 118 -6.55 -15.64 18.75
C LEU A 118 -6.78 -17.15 18.76
N SER A 119 -8.03 -17.61 18.84
CA SER A 119 -8.39 -19.03 18.84
C SER A 119 -8.08 -19.73 17.51
N ASN A 120 -8.04 -18.98 16.40
CA ASN A 120 -7.69 -19.46 15.07
C ASN A 120 -6.19 -19.28 14.71
N GLY A 121 -5.32 -19.22 15.71
CA GLY A 121 -3.86 -19.20 15.53
C GLY A 121 -3.24 -17.81 15.49
N ASN A 122 -3.97 -16.77 15.91
CA ASN A 122 -3.49 -15.38 16.08
C ASN A 122 -2.78 -14.82 14.86
N LYS A 123 -3.43 -14.88 13.70
CA LYS A 123 -2.86 -14.43 12.43
C LYS A 123 -3.01 -12.92 12.20
N VAL A 124 -3.79 -12.21 13.03
CA VAL A 124 -4.03 -10.78 12.94
C VAL A 124 -3.16 -10.05 13.94
N SER A 125 -2.27 -9.22 13.45
CA SER A 125 -1.31 -8.46 14.29
C SER A 125 -1.83 -7.07 14.64
N HIS A 126 -2.54 -6.40 13.73
CA HIS A 126 -3.00 -5.02 13.83
C HIS A 126 -4.51 -4.91 13.72
N TRP A 127 -5.10 -4.07 14.57
CA TRP A 127 -6.53 -3.83 14.61
C TRP A 127 -6.78 -2.33 14.69
N THR A 128 -7.32 -1.73 13.64
CA THR A 128 -7.66 -0.30 13.63
C THR A 128 -9.13 -0.12 13.97
N VAL A 129 -9.44 0.85 14.81
CA VAL A 129 -10.83 1.18 15.19
C VAL A 129 -11.39 2.18 14.18
N GLY A 130 -12.29 1.70 13.33
CA GLY A 130 -12.96 2.50 12.29
C GLY A 130 -12.10 2.80 11.08
N ASN A 131 -12.76 3.23 10.00
CA ASN A 131 -12.17 3.69 8.75
C ASN A 131 -12.44 5.19 8.59
N GLU A 132 -11.41 6.01 8.37
CA GLU A 132 -11.55 7.45 8.07
C GLU A 132 -12.61 8.19 8.92
N VAL A 133 -12.77 7.79 10.18
CA VAL A 133 -13.83 8.28 11.09
C VAL A 133 -13.87 9.82 11.20
N TYR A 134 -12.81 10.51 10.81
CA TYR A 134 -12.76 11.96 10.67
C TYR A 134 -13.62 12.47 9.51
N GLY A 135 -13.94 11.62 8.53
CA GLY A 135 -14.64 11.98 7.29
C GLY A 135 -16.16 11.95 7.45
N SER A 136 -16.84 13.01 6.99
CA SER A 136 -18.30 13.08 6.99
C SER A 136 -18.97 12.14 5.97
N TRP A 137 -18.18 11.44 5.17
CA TRP A 137 -18.62 10.42 4.20
C TRP A 137 -18.73 9.03 4.81
N GLU A 138 -18.17 8.82 6.00
CA GLU A 138 -18.24 7.54 6.68
C GLU A 138 -19.55 7.37 7.44
N THR A 139 -20.03 6.13 7.52
CA THR A 139 -21.20 5.80 8.31
C THR A 139 -20.88 5.88 9.80
N ASP A 140 -21.65 6.70 10.53
CA ASP A 140 -21.55 6.79 11.98
C ASP A 140 -22.97 6.93 12.58
N LEU A 141 -23.44 5.85 13.19
CA LEU A 141 -24.76 5.77 13.82
C LEU A 141 -24.76 6.13 15.32
N HIS A 142 -23.67 6.72 15.82
CA HIS A 142 -23.65 7.25 17.18
C HIS A 142 -24.66 8.38 17.33
N THR A 143 -25.33 8.44 18.47
CA THR A 143 -26.28 9.52 18.81
C THR A 143 -25.61 10.77 19.38
N VAL A 144 -24.30 10.75 19.54
CA VAL A 144 -23.43 11.82 20.03
C VAL A 144 -22.74 12.51 18.85
N PRO A 145 -22.10 13.67 19.05
CA PRO A 145 -21.40 14.33 17.95
C PRO A 145 -20.39 13.42 17.25
N HIS A 146 -20.37 13.49 15.92
CA HIS A 146 -19.34 12.88 15.09
C HIS A 146 -18.10 13.78 15.15
N ASP A 147 -17.27 13.59 16.16
CA ASP A 147 -16.06 14.39 16.39
C ASP A 147 -14.92 13.59 17.03
N ALA A 148 -13.72 14.18 17.02
CA ALA A 148 -12.52 13.57 17.55
C ALA A 148 -12.61 13.20 19.04
N THR A 149 -13.33 13.98 19.84
CA THR A 149 -13.48 13.74 21.27
C THR A 149 -14.34 12.51 21.53
N THR A 150 -15.44 12.39 20.80
CA THR A 150 -16.34 11.22 20.89
C THR A 150 -15.60 9.96 20.47
N TYR A 151 -14.89 10.00 19.33
CA TYR A 151 -14.08 8.89 18.86
C TYR A 151 -12.99 8.49 19.86
N ALA A 152 -12.19 9.46 20.34
CA ALA A 152 -11.10 9.19 21.30
C ALA A 152 -11.63 8.57 22.60
N ASN A 153 -12.76 9.05 23.12
CA ASN A 153 -13.39 8.51 24.32
C ASN A 153 -13.92 7.08 24.11
N ALA A 154 -14.56 6.80 22.96
CA ALA A 154 -15.02 5.45 22.63
C ALA A 154 -13.86 4.45 22.54
N VAL A 155 -12.74 4.86 21.92
CA VAL A 155 -11.53 4.03 21.87
C VAL A 155 -10.96 3.83 23.27
N ALA A 156 -10.71 4.90 24.04
CA ALA A 156 -10.04 4.82 25.32
C ALA A 156 -10.84 4.05 26.39
N SER A 157 -12.15 4.18 26.40
CA SER A 157 -13.01 3.56 27.42
C SER A 157 -13.69 2.25 26.98
N GLY A 158 -13.80 1.99 25.68
CA GLY A 158 -14.51 0.86 25.10
C GLY A 158 -13.60 -0.09 24.32
N PHE A 159 -13.23 0.31 23.09
CA PHE A 159 -12.53 -0.58 22.14
C PHE A 159 -11.19 -1.07 22.68
N TYR A 160 -10.27 -0.15 23.00
CA TYR A 160 -8.93 -0.52 23.43
C TYR A 160 -8.91 -1.47 24.63
N PRO A 161 -9.53 -1.16 25.79
CA PRO A 161 -9.48 -2.05 26.94
C PRO A 161 -10.16 -3.41 26.72
N GLN A 162 -11.27 -3.47 25.96
CA GLN A 162 -11.93 -4.75 25.70
C GLN A 162 -11.14 -5.62 24.73
N MET A 163 -10.56 -5.04 23.66
CA MET A 163 -9.72 -5.76 22.72
C MET A 163 -8.44 -6.28 23.39
N LYS A 164 -7.79 -5.44 24.24
CA LYS A 164 -6.64 -5.86 25.04
C LYS A 164 -6.97 -6.94 26.07
N ALA A 165 -8.16 -6.94 26.63
CA ALA A 165 -8.61 -8.01 27.54
C ALA A 165 -8.81 -9.33 26.79
N ALA A 166 -9.24 -9.29 25.54
CA ALA A 166 -9.38 -10.46 24.66
C ALA A 166 -8.02 -11.04 24.25
N ASN A 167 -7.05 -10.18 23.93
CA ASN A 167 -5.68 -10.55 23.63
C ASN A 167 -4.71 -9.41 23.99
N PRO A 168 -3.96 -9.52 25.10
CA PRO A 168 -3.02 -8.47 25.54
C PRO A 168 -1.92 -8.12 24.53
N ASN A 169 -1.58 -9.06 23.64
CA ASN A 169 -0.51 -8.90 22.64
C ASN A 169 -1.00 -8.29 21.33
N THR A 170 -2.31 -8.08 21.16
CA THR A 170 -2.84 -7.45 19.94
C THR A 170 -2.44 -5.96 19.90
N LEU A 171 -2.18 -5.44 18.72
CA LEU A 171 -1.95 -4.00 18.52
C LEU A 171 -3.24 -3.34 18.09
N VAL A 172 -3.64 -2.30 18.81
CA VAL A 172 -4.87 -1.53 18.54
C VAL A 172 -4.48 -0.13 18.07
N GLY A 173 -4.98 0.27 16.91
CA GLY A 173 -4.68 1.55 16.27
C GLY A 173 -5.87 2.49 16.23
N VAL A 174 -5.56 3.77 16.08
CA VAL A 174 -6.51 4.85 15.84
C VAL A 174 -6.26 5.50 14.49
N VAL A 175 -7.32 6.06 13.87
CA VAL A 175 -7.21 6.81 12.63
C VAL A 175 -6.83 8.26 12.89
N VAL A 176 -5.95 8.81 12.05
CA VAL A 176 -5.47 10.19 12.12
C VAL A 176 -5.60 10.89 10.76
N GLU A 177 -5.74 12.23 10.80
CA GLU A 177 -5.80 13.10 9.63
C GLU A 177 -4.76 14.22 9.78
N PRO A 178 -3.56 14.09 9.17
CA PRO A 178 -2.44 14.98 9.41
C PRO A 178 -2.76 16.47 9.16
N GLY A 179 -2.43 17.29 10.15
CA GLY A 179 -2.62 18.74 10.11
C GLY A 179 -4.02 19.22 10.48
N ALA A 180 -4.92 18.32 10.89
CA ALA A 180 -6.25 18.65 11.41
C ALA A 180 -6.28 18.74 12.93
N ASN A 181 -7.28 19.45 13.49
CA ASN A 181 -7.53 19.44 14.93
C ASN A 181 -7.89 18.05 15.46
N TRP A 182 -8.31 17.15 14.58
CA TRP A 182 -8.58 15.75 14.87
C TRP A 182 -7.41 15.08 15.58
N ASP A 183 -6.21 15.17 15.00
CA ASP A 183 -5.02 14.50 15.52
C ASP A 183 -4.66 14.96 16.93
N SER A 184 -4.68 16.26 17.20
CA SER A 184 -4.34 16.78 18.53
C SER A 184 -5.25 16.25 19.64
N ILE A 185 -6.53 16.02 19.33
CA ILE A 185 -7.51 15.49 20.29
C ILE A 185 -7.35 13.97 20.42
N VAL A 186 -7.31 13.24 19.30
CA VAL A 186 -7.22 11.77 19.31
C VAL A 186 -5.91 11.32 19.94
N LEU A 187 -4.77 11.88 19.52
CA LEU A 187 -3.46 11.51 20.04
C LEU A 187 -3.26 11.86 21.51
N GLY A 188 -3.92 12.92 22.00
CA GLY A 188 -3.85 13.33 23.39
C GLY A 188 -4.83 12.63 24.33
N SER A 189 -5.85 11.92 23.82
CA SER A 189 -6.97 11.41 24.63
C SER A 189 -7.28 9.92 24.42
N ALA A 190 -7.02 9.36 23.25
CA ALA A 190 -7.23 7.93 22.99
C ALA A 190 -6.11 7.06 23.59
N SER A 191 -6.37 5.76 23.70
CA SER A 191 -5.35 4.73 23.97
C SER A 191 -5.09 3.96 22.68
N TYR A 192 -3.82 3.82 22.30
CA TYR A 192 -3.45 3.16 21.04
C TYR A 192 -2.02 2.61 21.09
N ASP A 193 -1.73 1.64 20.23
CA ASP A 193 -0.40 1.05 20.03
C ASP A 193 0.25 1.55 18.74
N PHE A 194 -0.53 2.00 17.74
CA PHE A 194 -0.09 2.58 16.48
C PHE A 194 -1.13 3.59 15.96
N VAL A 195 -0.75 4.37 14.95
CA VAL A 195 -1.68 5.24 14.22
C VAL A 195 -1.80 4.81 12.78
N GLU A 196 -3.01 4.96 12.21
CA GLU A 196 -3.29 4.68 10.80
C GLU A 196 -3.77 5.97 10.12
N TYR A 197 -3.19 6.28 8.94
CA TYR A 197 -3.70 7.33 8.08
C TYR A 197 -3.71 6.88 6.61
N HIS A 198 -4.43 7.61 5.75
CA HIS A 198 -4.58 7.31 4.34
C HIS A 198 -3.99 8.41 3.47
N PHE A 199 -3.45 8.03 2.30
CA PHE A 199 -2.85 8.98 1.38
C PHE A 199 -3.24 8.69 -0.07
N TYR A 200 -3.89 9.68 -0.70
CA TYR A 200 -4.17 9.72 -2.12
C TYR A 200 -3.60 11.00 -2.72
N ALA A 201 -2.77 10.84 -3.75
CA ALA A 201 -1.96 11.93 -4.27
C ALA A 201 -2.75 12.99 -5.04
N GLN A 202 -3.90 12.63 -5.62
CA GLN A 202 -4.64 13.46 -6.55
C GLN A 202 -6.15 13.37 -6.33
N ALA A 203 -6.86 14.45 -6.67
CA ALA A 203 -8.31 14.45 -6.76
C ALA A 203 -8.79 13.88 -8.12
N PRO A 204 -9.98 13.22 -8.18
CA PRO A 204 -10.54 12.72 -9.42
C PRO A 204 -10.76 13.84 -10.44
N GLY A 205 -10.41 13.55 -11.70
CA GLY A 205 -10.50 14.51 -12.80
C GLY A 205 -9.35 15.53 -12.86
N GLN A 206 -8.41 15.48 -11.91
CA GLN A 206 -7.23 16.36 -11.85
C GLN A 206 -5.92 15.56 -11.97
N GLU A 207 -5.98 14.32 -12.42
CA GLU A 207 -4.82 13.46 -12.55
C GLU A 207 -3.82 14.02 -13.57
N SER A 208 -2.56 13.99 -13.21
CA SER A 208 -1.42 14.45 -13.99
C SER A 208 -0.25 13.48 -13.85
N ASP A 209 0.22 12.92 -14.97
CA ASP A 209 1.38 12.02 -14.98
C ASP A 209 2.66 12.76 -14.53
N THR A 210 2.81 14.02 -14.90
CA THR A 210 3.95 14.83 -14.47
C THR A 210 3.97 15.03 -12.96
N TYR A 211 2.83 15.40 -12.36
CA TYR A 211 2.73 15.55 -10.91
C TYR A 211 2.97 14.21 -10.22
N LEU A 212 2.33 13.14 -10.68
CA LEU A 212 2.43 11.81 -10.09
C LEU A 212 3.88 11.34 -10.01
N MET A 213 4.65 11.51 -11.08
CA MET A 213 6.03 11.05 -11.13
C MET A 213 7.03 11.99 -10.49
N GLN A 214 6.77 13.31 -10.47
CA GLN A 214 7.75 14.29 -10.02
C GLN A 214 7.56 14.76 -8.58
N GLN A 215 6.34 14.70 -8.03
CA GLN A 215 6.00 15.36 -6.77
C GLN A 215 5.22 14.49 -5.78
N ALA A 216 4.38 13.57 -6.26
CA ALA A 216 3.41 12.88 -5.42
C ALA A 216 4.04 12.03 -4.31
N ALA A 217 5.15 11.35 -4.58
CA ALA A 217 5.84 10.56 -3.55
C ALA A 217 6.44 11.44 -2.44
N GLN A 218 6.93 12.65 -2.77
CA GLN A 218 7.42 13.61 -1.78
C GLN A 218 6.27 14.26 -0.98
N ALA A 219 5.07 14.39 -1.59
CA ALA A 219 3.89 14.83 -0.85
C ALA A 219 3.51 13.81 0.24
N LEU A 220 3.64 12.50 -0.04
CA LEU A 220 3.49 11.46 0.99
C LEU A 220 4.51 11.64 2.12
N THR A 221 5.79 11.85 1.81
CA THR A 221 6.82 12.08 2.82
C THR A 221 6.46 13.26 3.72
N ALA A 222 5.99 14.36 3.14
CA ALA A 222 5.56 15.53 3.91
C ALA A 222 4.38 15.23 4.86
N GLN A 223 3.44 14.40 4.45
CA GLN A 223 2.33 13.95 5.30
C GLN A 223 2.82 13.04 6.43
N ILE A 224 3.71 12.09 6.14
CA ILE A 224 4.34 11.24 7.18
C ILE A 224 5.07 12.11 8.22
N ASP A 225 5.79 13.13 7.78
CA ASP A 225 6.50 14.04 8.69
C ASP A 225 5.52 14.88 9.53
N ALA A 226 4.35 15.25 8.99
CA ALA A 226 3.29 15.88 9.76
C ALA A 226 2.74 14.93 10.85
N VAL A 227 2.42 13.66 10.52
CA VAL A 227 2.00 12.66 11.52
C VAL A 227 3.05 12.49 12.62
N LYS A 228 4.35 12.42 12.26
CA LYS A 228 5.44 12.35 13.23
C LYS A 228 5.49 13.58 14.15
N ALA A 229 5.24 14.77 13.60
CA ALA A 229 5.21 16.01 14.38
C ALA A 229 4.03 16.03 15.35
N ASP A 230 2.84 15.59 14.92
CA ASP A 230 1.65 15.50 15.77
C ASP A 230 1.83 14.47 16.88
N LEU A 231 2.41 13.30 16.59
CA LEU A 231 2.78 12.30 17.60
C LEU A 231 3.80 12.85 18.59
N ALA A 232 4.81 13.58 18.13
CA ALA A 232 5.81 14.19 19.02
C ALA A 232 5.19 15.26 19.91
N ALA A 233 4.28 16.08 19.40
CA ALA A 233 3.54 17.09 20.16
C ALA A 233 2.66 16.46 21.25
N ALA A 234 2.08 15.28 20.97
CA ALA A 234 1.30 14.49 21.93
C ALA A 234 2.18 13.71 22.94
N GLY A 235 3.52 13.72 22.80
CA GLY A 235 4.42 12.96 23.66
C GLY A 235 4.61 11.49 23.25
N HIS A 236 4.21 11.12 22.05
CA HIS A 236 4.18 9.75 21.50
C HIS A 236 5.11 9.55 20.30
N ALA A 237 6.24 10.24 20.22
CA ALA A 237 7.15 10.28 19.07
C ALA A 237 7.65 8.91 18.56
N SER A 238 7.58 7.85 19.37
CA SER A 238 8.00 6.49 19.00
C SER A 238 6.86 5.58 18.52
N THR A 239 5.62 6.10 18.45
CA THR A 239 4.47 5.32 17.99
C THR A 239 4.64 4.91 16.54
N PRO A 240 4.44 3.61 16.20
CA PRO A 240 4.49 3.15 14.83
C PRO A 240 3.41 3.82 13.94
N ILE A 241 3.80 4.13 12.70
CA ILE A 241 2.89 4.67 11.68
C ILE A 241 2.55 3.57 10.69
N TYR A 242 1.26 3.38 10.45
CA TYR A 242 0.70 2.53 9.42
C TYR A 242 -0.01 3.41 8.38
N VAL A 243 0.34 3.25 7.10
CA VAL A 243 -0.38 3.90 6.01
C VAL A 243 -1.40 2.89 5.47
N GLY A 244 -2.65 2.98 5.94
CA GLY A 244 -3.69 1.97 5.74
C GLY A 244 -4.29 1.96 4.34
N GLU A 245 -4.26 3.10 3.65
CA GLU A 245 -4.62 3.20 2.25
C GLU A 245 -3.65 4.11 1.49
N LEU A 246 -3.29 3.65 0.32
CA LEU A 246 -2.40 4.34 -0.62
C LEU A 246 -2.98 4.25 -2.03
N GLY A 247 -2.94 5.36 -2.76
CA GLY A 247 -3.35 5.40 -4.15
C GLY A 247 -2.93 6.70 -4.84
N SER A 248 -3.10 6.75 -6.15
CA SER A 248 -2.88 7.99 -6.90
C SER A 248 -4.10 8.91 -6.87
N VAL A 249 -5.30 8.34 -6.77
CA VAL A 249 -6.57 9.07 -6.77
C VAL A 249 -7.56 8.38 -5.84
N TYR A 250 -8.36 9.16 -5.08
CA TYR A 250 -9.24 8.60 -4.05
C TYR A 250 -10.60 8.13 -4.57
N SER A 251 -11.04 8.58 -5.76
CA SER A 251 -12.28 8.10 -6.37
C SER A 251 -12.21 8.17 -7.91
N ASN A 252 -13.13 7.50 -8.60
CA ASN A 252 -13.28 7.50 -10.06
C ASN A 252 -11.94 7.24 -10.80
N PRO A 253 -11.22 6.15 -10.50
CA PRO A 253 -9.93 5.86 -11.11
C PRO A 253 -10.06 5.77 -12.63
N GLY A 254 -9.12 6.40 -13.36
CA GLY A 254 -9.06 6.38 -14.80
C GLY A 254 -7.89 5.55 -15.35
N LYS A 255 -7.51 5.76 -16.61
CA LYS A 255 -6.46 4.98 -17.26
C LYS A 255 -5.08 5.12 -16.62
N GLN A 256 -4.80 6.23 -15.90
CA GLN A 256 -3.54 6.44 -15.20
C GLN A 256 -3.29 5.33 -14.17
N THR A 257 -4.32 4.90 -13.43
CA THR A 257 -4.19 3.93 -12.33
C THR A 257 -3.71 2.54 -12.76
N SER A 258 -3.86 2.19 -14.04
CA SER A 258 -3.38 0.94 -14.63
C SER A 258 -2.23 1.14 -15.63
N SER A 259 -1.57 2.31 -15.60
CA SER A 259 -0.47 2.65 -16.51
C SER A 259 0.91 2.48 -15.88
N ILE A 260 1.96 2.63 -16.72
CA ILE A 260 3.37 2.63 -16.27
C ILE A 260 3.65 3.79 -15.30
N THR A 261 2.96 4.93 -15.44
CA THR A 261 3.16 6.08 -14.55
C THR A 261 2.72 5.76 -13.12
N GLN A 262 1.64 4.99 -12.96
CA GLN A 262 1.22 4.46 -11.67
C GLN A 262 2.25 3.49 -11.08
N ALA A 263 2.83 2.59 -11.89
CA ALA A 263 3.86 1.67 -11.42
C ALA A 263 5.10 2.42 -10.91
N LEU A 264 5.56 3.43 -11.65
CA LEU A 264 6.72 4.25 -11.25
C LEU A 264 6.41 5.07 -9.99
N TYR A 265 5.20 5.59 -9.87
CA TYR A 265 4.74 6.25 -8.65
C TYR A 265 4.72 5.28 -7.45
N ALA A 266 4.10 4.12 -7.60
CA ALA A 266 4.04 3.11 -6.54
C ALA A 266 5.43 2.68 -6.06
N GLY A 267 6.37 2.47 -6.99
CA GLY A 267 7.75 2.17 -6.65
C GLY A 267 8.43 3.30 -5.87
N GLN A 268 8.20 4.57 -6.25
CA GLN A 268 8.72 5.72 -5.50
C GLN A 268 8.08 5.79 -4.10
N VAL A 269 6.76 5.59 -4.00
CA VAL A 269 6.05 5.52 -2.71
C VAL A 269 6.67 4.48 -1.78
N LEU A 270 6.90 3.25 -2.26
CA LEU A 270 7.56 2.21 -1.47
C LEU A 270 8.95 2.62 -1.00
N GLY A 271 9.71 3.33 -1.85
CA GLY A 271 11.02 3.90 -1.48
C GLY A 271 10.94 4.98 -0.39
N GLU A 272 9.95 5.88 -0.48
CA GLU A 272 9.72 6.92 0.55
C GLU A 272 9.25 6.31 1.87
N LEU A 273 8.34 5.34 1.86
CA LEU A 273 7.89 4.61 3.05
C LEU A 273 9.06 3.92 3.76
N MET A 274 9.93 3.27 2.99
CA MET A 274 11.14 2.63 3.51
C MET A 274 12.07 3.67 4.15
N ASN A 275 12.35 4.79 3.47
CA ASN A 275 13.19 5.86 4.00
C ASN A 275 12.60 6.51 5.26
N ALA A 276 11.29 6.68 5.30
CA ALA A 276 10.58 7.27 6.43
C ALA A 276 10.49 6.35 7.65
N GLY A 277 10.79 5.04 7.49
CA GLY A 277 10.68 4.05 8.56
C GLY A 277 9.24 3.76 8.97
N VAL A 278 8.32 3.78 8.00
CA VAL A 278 6.93 3.39 8.20
C VAL A 278 6.86 1.91 8.56
N SER A 279 6.05 1.56 9.55
CA SER A 279 5.98 0.18 10.07
C SER A 279 5.19 -0.76 9.16
N ARG A 280 4.20 -0.24 8.44
CA ARG A 280 3.31 -0.99 7.55
C ARG A 280 2.68 -0.05 6.53
N SER A 281 2.36 -0.58 5.36
CA SER A 281 1.47 0.10 4.41
C SER A 281 0.62 -0.89 3.63
N THR A 282 -0.56 -0.43 3.16
CA THR A 282 -1.45 -1.22 2.30
C THR A 282 -1.99 -0.35 1.16
N TRP A 283 -1.79 -0.82 -0.06
CA TRP A 283 -2.26 -0.15 -1.28
C TRP A 283 -3.74 -0.42 -1.51
N TRP A 284 -4.49 0.57 -1.96
CA TRP A 284 -5.87 0.44 -2.37
C TRP A 284 -5.94 0.20 -3.89
N LEU A 285 -6.39 -0.97 -4.46
CA LEU A 285 -6.76 -2.16 -3.70
C LEU A 285 -6.29 -3.40 -4.49
N ALA A 286 -6.30 -4.60 -3.90
CA ALA A 286 -5.79 -5.80 -4.55
C ALA A 286 -6.64 -6.22 -5.75
N PHE A 287 -7.92 -6.49 -5.55
CA PHE A 287 -8.89 -6.88 -6.57
C PHE A 287 -10.09 -5.93 -6.51
N GLY A 288 -10.53 -5.42 -7.62
CA GLY A 288 -11.65 -4.47 -7.64
C GLY A 288 -12.18 -4.20 -9.02
N GLY A 289 -13.23 -3.38 -9.07
CA GLY A 289 -13.88 -2.93 -10.28
C GLY A 289 -13.04 -2.02 -11.15
N CYS A 290 -13.29 -2.01 -12.45
CA CYS A 290 -12.68 -1.04 -13.32
C CYS A 290 -13.61 0.15 -13.64
N ALA A 291 -13.03 1.30 -13.94
CA ALA A 291 -13.75 2.47 -14.44
C ALA A 291 -13.86 2.44 -15.96
N ASP A 292 -14.95 3.00 -16.49
CA ASP A 292 -15.09 3.30 -17.90
C ASP A 292 -14.87 4.79 -18.20
N SER A 293 -14.94 5.15 -19.48
CA SER A 293 -14.74 6.53 -19.92
C SER A 293 -15.81 7.52 -19.43
N SER A 294 -16.90 7.05 -18.83
CA SER A 294 -17.95 7.93 -18.27
C SER A 294 -17.73 8.30 -16.82
N SER A 295 -17.00 7.48 -16.07
CA SER A 295 -16.76 7.67 -14.65
C SER A 295 -15.31 8.00 -14.30
N GLY A 296 -14.33 7.48 -15.05
CA GLY A 296 -12.91 7.69 -14.81
C GLY A 296 -12.27 8.75 -15.72
N ASN A 297 -11.06 9.18 -15.37
CA ASN A 297 -10.29 10.13 -16.20
C ASN A 297 -9.53 9.41 -17.30
N PHE A 298 -10.04 9.53 -18.54
CA PHE A 298 -9.43 8.97 -19.75
C PHE A 298 -8.88 10.05 -20.70
N SER A 299 -8.53 11.23 -20.16
CA SER A 299 -7.93 12.32 -20.94
C SER A 299 -6.75 11.85 -21.79
N SER A 300 -6.63 12.40 -23.00
CA SER A 300 -5.51 12.15 -23.89
C SER A 300 -4.17 12.70 -23.36
N SER A 301 -4.21 13.58 -22.36
CA SER A 301 -3.01 14.07 -21.66
C SER A 301 -2.40 13.05 -20.71
N LEU A 302 -3.14 11.98 -20.35
CA LEU A 302 -2.67 10.91 -19.49
C LEU A 302 -2.19 9.73 -20.34
N TYR A 303 -1.13 9.08 -19.90
CA TYR A 303 -0.66 7.85 -20.51
C TYR A 303 -1.52 6.65 -20.10
N GLY A 304 -1.62 5.66 -20.97
CA GLY A 304 -2.37 4.43 -20.75
C GLY A 304 -3.49 4.20 -21.74
N TRP A 305 -4.12 3.02 -21.66
CA TRP A 305 -5.13 2.56 -22.63
C TRP A 305 -6.52 2.98 -22.16
N GLN A 306 -7.31 3.54 -23.07
CA GLN A 306 -8.58 4.22 -22.76
C GLN A 306 -9.68 3.32 -22.19
N ASN A 307 -9.58 2.02 -22.34
CA ASN A 307 -10.63 1.08 -21.94
C ASN A 307 -10.35 0.38 -20.62
N PHE A 308 -9.33 0.84 -19.87
CA PHE A 308 -8.91 0.18 -18.66
C PHE A 308 -8.50 1.21 -17.61
N GLY A 309 -9.14 1.15 -16.46
CA GLY A 309 -8.82 1.95 -15.28
C GLY A 309 -9.45 1.28 -14.05
N GLY A 310 -8.79 1.35 -12.92
CA GLY A 310 -9.30 0.77 -11.68
C GLY A 310 -8.25 0.84 -10.57
N TYR A 311 -8.68 0.61 -9.35
CA TYR A 311 -7.75 0.59 -8.20
C TYR A 311 -6.89 -0.67 -8.14
N MET A 312 -7.36 -1.76 -8.77
CA MET A 312 -6.81 -3.08 -8.60
C MET A 312 -5.36 -3.21 -9.05
N LEU A 313 -4.61 -3.99 -8.30
CA LEU A 313 -3.30 -4.47 -8.67
C LEU A 313 -3.35 -5.77 -9.46
N PHE A 314 -4.42 -6.54 -9.29
CA PHE A 314 -4.68 -7.80 -9.98
C PHE A 314 -6.05 -7.77 -10.63
N SER A 315 -6.15 -8.36 -11.81
CA SER A 315 -7.47 -8.63 -12.40
C SER A 315 -8.24 -9.64 -11.54
N ASP A 316 -9.52 -9.41 -11.36
CA ASP A 316 -10.45 -10.35 -10.75
C ASP A 316 -11.04 -11.40 -11.72
N GLY A 317 -10.68 -11.32 -13.00
CA GLY A 317 -11.12 -12.25 -14.05
C GLY A 317 -12.54 -12.00 -14.55
N ILE A 318 -13.24 -10.99 -14.06
CA ILE A 318 -14.63 -10.67 -14.41
C ILE A 318 -14.66 -9.46 -15.32
N PRO A 319 -15.49 -9.46 -16.41
CA PRO A 319 -15.77 -8.24 -17.16
C PRO A 319 -16.61 -7.33 -16.26
N GLU A 320 -15.97 -6.36 -15.65
CA GLU A 320 -16.58 -5.56 -14.63
C GLU A 320 -17.53 -4.49 -15.15
N TYR A 321 -18.39 -4.07 -14.26
CA TYR A 321 -19.33 -2.97 -14.36
C TYR A 321 -18.60 -1.72 -14.87
N GLY A 322 -18.99 -1.24 -16.06
CA GLY A 322 -18.37 -0.07 -16.67
C GLY A 322 -17.21 -0.36 -17.64
N CYS A 323 -16.57 -1.52 -17.59
CA CYS A 323 -15.51 -1.94 -18.52
C CYS A 323 -15.99 -2.96 -19.55
N SER A 324 -17.25 -2.89 -19.99
CA SER A 324 -17.87 -3.85 -20.90
C SER A 324 -17.16 -4.00 -22.26
N ASN A 325 -16.31 -3.03 -22.63
CA ASN A 325 -15.50 -3.05 -23.85
C ASN A 325 -14.05 -3.49 -23.62
N ALA A 326 -13.63 -3.71 -22.39
CA ALA A 326 -12.29 -4.22 -22.10
C ALA A 326 -12.24 -5.73 -22.37
N THR A 327 -11.13 -6.22 -22.90
CA THR A 327 -10.89 -7.67 -22.96
C THR A 327 -10.71 -8.19 -21.55
N PRO A 328 -11.51 -9.18 -21.08
CA PRO A 328 -11.34 -9.74 -19.73
C PRO A 328 -9.93 -10.29 -19.55
N LEU A 329 -9.29 -9.91 -18.47
CA LEU A 329 -8.00 -10.47 -18.05
C LEU A 329 -8.25 -11.71 -17.19
N ALA A 330 -7.33 -12.67 -17.24
CA ALA A 330 -7.40 -13.80 -16.31
C ALA A 330 -7.26 -13.33 -14.86
N LEU A 331 -7.98 -13.98 -13.95
CA LEU A 331 -7.86 -13.74 -12.51
C LEU A 331 -6.38 -13.76 -12.08
N GLY A 332 -5.97 -12.80 -11.29
CA GLY A 332 -4.60 -12.69 -10.78
C GLY A 332 -3.58 -12.19 -11.79
N THR A 333 -3.99 -11.72 -12.98
CA THR A 333 -3.07 -11.01 -13.88
C THR A 333 -2.48 -9.79 -13.15
N LEU A 334 -1.15 -9.73 -13.05
CA LEU A 334 -0.45 -8.63 -12.39
C LEU A 334 -0.46 -7.39 -13.29
N LEU A 335 -1.07 -6.32 -12.80
CA LEU A 335 -1.10 -5.01 -13.44
C LEU A 335 0.16 -4.19 -13.09
N PRO A 336 0.40 -3.04 -13.72
CA PRO A 336 1.64 -2.28 -13.56
C PRO A 336 2.02 -1.97 -12.11
N THR A 337 1.06 -1.59 -11.27
CA THR A 337 1.31 -1.34 -9.83
C THR A 337 1.83 -2.59 -9.12
N ALA A 338 1.26 -3.77 -9.41
CA ALA A 338 1.76 -5.03 -8.84
C ALA A 338 3.19 -5.36 -9.31
N ARG A 339 3.62 -4.88 -10.49
CA ARG A 339 5.01 -5.03 -10.96
C ARG A 339 5.99 -4.21 -10.14
N ALA A 340 5.57 -3.03 -9.64
CA ALA A 340 6.36 -2.27 -8.69
C ALA A 340 6.56 -3.05 -7.37
N PHE A 341 5.51 -3.64 -6.82
CA PHE A 341 5.60 -4.51 -5.64
C PHE A 341 6.50 -5.72 -5.88
N GLN A 342 6.34 -6.39 -7.03
CA GLN A 342 7.17 -7.52 -7.43
C GLN A 342 8.67 -7.17 -7.43
N LEU A 343 9.05 -6.02 -7.96
CA LEU A 343 10.44 -5.55 -7.96
C LEU A 343 10.90 -5.18 -6.55
N PHE A 344 10.09 -4.43 -5.79
CA PHE A 344 10.44 -4.04 -4.43
C PHE A 344 10.54 -5.21 -3.44
N SER A 345 9.90 -6.34 -3.73
CA SER A 345 10.04 -7.56 -2.92
C SER A 345 11.48 -8.12 -2.91
N SER A 346 12.33 -7.66 -3.84
CA SER A 346 13.76 -7.98 -3.85
C SER A 346 14.61 -7.01 -3.03
N VAL A 347 14.00 -5.98 -2.44
CA VAL A 347 14.70 -4.89 -1.73
C VAL A 347 14.21 -4.76 -0.28
N ALA A 348 12.89 -4.82 -0.06
CA ALA A 348 12.28 -4.63 1.24
C ALA A 348 12.27 -5.95 2.03
N HIS A 349 13.29 -6.17 2.82
CA HIS A 349 13.42 -7.35 3.68
C HIS A 349 13.59 -6.98 5.14
N ASN A 350 12.96 -7.74 6.03
CA ASN A 350 13.12 -7.58 7.47
C ASN A 350 14.57 -7.82 7.90
N GLY A 351 15.08 -6.97 8.78
CA GLY A 351 16.45 -7.04 9.29
C GLY A 351 17.47 -6.29 8.44
N GLU A 352 17.08 -5.73 7.31
CA GLU A 352 17.88 -4.83 6.50
C GLU A 352 17.67 -3.37 6.93
N HIS A 353 18.53 -2.48 6.43
CA HIS A 353 18.48 -1.06 6.73
C HIS A 353 18.54 -0.20 5.47
N VAL A 354 17.87 0.93 5.51
CA VAL A 354 18.04 1.98 4.49
C VAL A 354 19.50 2.44 4.47
N LEU A 355 20.03 2.63 3.28
CA LEU A 355 21.37 3.17 3.05
C LEU A 355 21.30 4.53 2.37
N GLY A 356 22.23 5.43 2.71
CA GLY A 356 22.29 6.73 2.07
C GLY A 356 22.53 6.59 0.56
N ALA A 357 21.59 7.05 -0.26
CA ALA A 357 21.70 7.08 -1.74
C ALA A 357 21.67 8.53 -2.22
N THR A 358 22.69 8.93 -2.98
CA THR A 358 22.78 10.28 -3.55
C THR A 358 22.79 10.24 -5.06
N VAL A 359 21.82 10.91 -5.68
CA VAL A 359 21.79 11.16 -7.11
C VAL A 359 22.41 12.53 -7.38
N SER A 360 23.34 12.60 -8.34
CA SER A 360 23.94 13.85 -8.83
C SER A 360 23.74 13.97 -10.34
N GLY A 361 23.67 15.19 -10.85
CA GLY A 361 23.38 15.48 -12.25
C GLY A 361 21.88 15.61 -12.50
N ASN A 362 21.26 14.73 -13.28
CA ASN A 362 19.82 14.78 -13.61
C ASN A 362 18.95 14.30 -12.44
N THR A 363 18.73 15.14 -11.43
CA THR A 363 17.93 14.82 -10.24
C THR A 363 16.41 14.91 -10.47
N THR A 364 15.95 15.46 -11.58
CA THR A 364 14.54 15.49 -11.96
C THR A 364 14.13 14.27 -12.77
N GLY A 365 15.05 13.71 -13.57
CA GLY A 365 14.81 12.52 -14.41
C GLY A 365 15.20 11.21 -13.76
N VAL A 366 16.03 11.22 -12.70
CA VAL A 366 16.52 10.02 -12.03
C VAL A 366 16.29 10.09 -10.54
N ARG A 367 15.73 9.01 -9.96
CA ARG A 367 15.59 8.82 -8.52
C ARG A 367 16.18 7.48 -8.10
N ALA A 368 16.58 7.40 -6.84
CA ALA A 368 17.14 6.18 -6.29
C ALA A 368 16.88 6.03 -4.80
N TYR A 369 16.66 4.78 -4.41
CA TYR A 369 16.58 4.33 -3.03
C TYR A 369 17.53 3.16 -2.84
N ALA A 370 18.07 2.99 -1.65
CA ALA A 370 18.99 1.91 -1.37
C ALA A 370 18.74 1.31 0.02
N ALA A 371 18.94 -0.01 0.10
CA ALA A 371 18.94 -0.75 1.35
C ALA A 371 20.15 -1.69 1.39
N SER A 372 20.56 -2.08 2.60
CA SER A 372 21.41 -3.24 2.78
C SER A 372 20.69 -4.49 2.26
N SER A 373 21.42 -5.52 1.99
CA SER A 373 20.91 -6.83 1.60
C SER A 373 21.84 -7.88 2.19
N GLY A 374 21.30 -9.01 2.63
CA GLY A 374 22.10 -10.11 3.18
C GLY A 374 23.27 -10.53 2.30
N THR A 375 23.24 -10.17 1.02
CA THR A 375 24.27 -10.43 0.02
C THR A 375 24.99 -9.17 -0.46
N GLY A 376 24.73 -7.98 0.15
CA GLY A 376 25.40 -6.75 -0.25
C GLY A 376 24.50 -5.50 -0.20
N THR A 377 24.28 -4.86 -1.34
CA THR A 377 23.47 -3.63 -1.48
C THR A 377 22.40 -3.83 -2.53
N ALA A 378 21.17 -3.50 -2.19
CA ALA A 378 20.04 -3.42 -3.09
C ALA A 378 19.70 -1.96 -3.39
N LEU A 379 19.51 -1.62 -4.66
CA LEU A 379 19.12 -0.29 -5.12
C LEU A 379 17.87 -0.39 -5.97
N VAL A 380 17.00 0.62 -5.85
CA VAL A 380 15.93 0.87 -6.83
C VAL A 380 16.23 2.18 -7.52
N VAL A 381 16.37 2.13 -8.84
CA VAL A 381 16.73 3.30 -9.66
C VAL A 381 15.66 3.52 -10.71
N PHE A 382 15.17 4.73 -10.79
CA PHE A 382 14.12 5.15 -11.73
C PHE A 382 14.69 6.04 -12.82
N ASN A 383 14.27 5.80 -14.06
CA ASN A 383 14.28 6.80 -15.11
C ASN A 383 12.85 7.31 -15.32
N LEU A 384 12.63 8.58 -14.98
CA LEU A 384 11.33 9.24 -15.06
C LEU A 384 11.12 9.99 -16.38
N ASN A 385 12.03 9.86 -17.35
CA ASN A 385 11.89 10.40 -18.70
C ASN A 385 11.08 9.45 -19.58
N GLU A 386 10.08 9.97 -20.26
CA GLU A 386 9.21 9.15 -21.12
C GLU A 386 9.91 8.62 -22.37
N THR A 387 10.79 9.41 -22.97
CA THR A 387 11.32 9.19 -24.32
C THR A 387 12.84 8.99 -24.36
N THR A 388 13.55 9.33 -23.29
CA THR A 388 15.01 9.34 -23.25
C THR A 388 15.55 8.30 -22.29
N SER A 389 16.48 7.48 -22.79
CA SER A 389 17.28 6.61 -21.93
C SER A 389 18.31 7.41 -21.16
N GLU A 390 18.57 7.04 -19.91
CA GLU A 390 19.53 7.72 -19.03
C GLU A 390 20.73 6.81 -18.75
N ALA A 391 21.93 7.32 -18.99
CA ALA A 391 23.17 6.63 -18.59
C ALA A 391 23.51 7.05 -17.14
N VAL A 392 23.48 6.09 -16.22
CA VAL A 392 23.78 6.33 -14.82
C VAL A 392 25.02 5.58 -14.38
N SER A 393 25.91 6.26 -13.67
CA SER A 393 27.07 5.64 -13.01
C SER A 393 26.68 5.26 -11.59
N VAL A 394 26.73 3.98 -11.24
CA VAL A 394 26.37 3.42 -9.93
C VAL A 394 27.63 3.07 -9.18
N GLY A 395 27.91 3.77 -8.08
CA GLY A 395 29.04 3.53 -7.19
C GLY A 395 28.58 3.19 -5.77
N ILE A 396 29.41 2.42 -5.08
CA ILE A 396 29.25 2.13 -3.64
C ILE A 396 30.51 2.65 -2.94
N SER A 397 30.34 3.52 -1.95
CA SER A 397 31.47 4.13 -1.23
C SER A 397 32.33 3.06 -0.57
N GLY A 398 33.64 3.16 -0.78
CA GLY A 398 34.61 2.21 -0.24
C GLY A 398 34.73 0.89 -1.03
N GLN A 399 34.00 0.71 -2.14
CA GLN A 399 33.99 -0.49 -2.95
C GLN A 399 34.43 -0.18 -4.39
N SER A 400 35.41 -0.91 -4.92
CA SER A 400 35.94 -0.73 -6.30
C SER A 400 35.55 -1.84 -7.27
N SER A 401 34.94 -2.92 -6.75
CA SER A 401 34.47 -4.06 -7.54
C SER A 401 33.36 -4.78 -6.82
N SER A 402 32.61 -5.61 -7.52
CA SER A 402 31.62 -6.53 -6.96
C SER A 402 31.84 -7.94 -7.51
N SER A 403 31.47 -8.95 -6.73
CA SER A 403 31.52 -10.37 -7.17
C SER A 403 30.34 -10.72 -8.08
N GLY A 404 29.26 -9.94 -8.05
CA GLY A 404 28.09 -10.11 -8.89
C GLY A 404 27.16 -8.91 -8.89
N VAL A 405 26.58 -8.63 -10.06
CA VAL A 405 25.52 -7.63 -10.21
C VAL A 405 24.36 -8.27 -10.96
N THR A 406 23.15 -8.10 -10.43
CA THR A 406 21.89 -8.46 -11.10
C THR A 406 21.04 -7.21 -11.26
N VAL A 407 20.42 -7.05 -12.44
CA VAL A 407 19.51 -5.96 -12.75
C VAL A 407 18.16 -6.54 -13.13
N GLN A 408 17.11 -6.11 -12.45
CA GLN A 408 15.71 -6.39 -12.81
C GLN A 408 15.09 -5.10 -13.31
N THR A 409 14.36 -5.14 -14.42
CA THR A 409 13.80 -3.93 -15.05
C THR A 409 12.35 -4.15 -15.43
N TYR A 410 11.50 -3.19 -15.06
CA TYR A 410 10.17 -2.99 -15.63
C TYR A 410 10.11 -1.59 -16.22
N ASP A 411 9.70 -1.46 -17.49
CA ASP A 411 9.76 -0.22 -18.23
C ASP A 411 8.55 0.01 -19.14
N LYS A 412 8.54 1.19 -19.77
CA LYS A 412 7.52 1.58 -20.74
C LYS A 412 7.32 0.56 -21.86
N ALA A 413 8.42 -0.02 -22.39
CA ALA A 413 8.33 -0.96 -23.50
C ALA A 413 7.66 -2.28 -23.10
N LEU A 414 7.86 -2.74 -21.85
CA LEU A 414 7.15 -3.89 -21.30
C LEU A 414 5.67 -3.57 -21.05
N TYR A 415 5.38 -2.40 -20.51
CA TYR A 415 4.00 -1.95 -20.31
C TYR A 415 3.25 -1.80 -21.64
N ASP A 416 3.88 -1.24 -22.68
CA ASP A 416 3.25 -0.99 -23.99
C ASP A 416 2.76 -2.28 -24.66
N GLN A 417 3.27 -3.45 -24.30
CA GLN A 417 2.77 -4.74 -24.76
C GLN A 417 1.34 -5.04 -24.29
N SER A 418 0.89 -4.41 -23.21
CA SER A 418 -0.48 -4.53 -22.70
C SER A 418 -1.53 -4.01 -23.70
N GLN A 419 -1.15 -3.14 -24.62
CA GLN A 419 -2.00 -2.73 -25.75
C GLN A 419 -2.45 -3.92 -26.60
N SER A 420 -1.62 -4.96 -26.67
CA SER A 420 -1.94 -6.24 -27.33
C SER A 420 -2.34 -7.32 -26.32
N ASN A 421 -2.81 -6.92 -25.13
CA ASN A 421 -3.21 -7.80 -24.03
C ASN A 421 -2.08 -8.71 -23.52
N VAL A 422 -0.82 -8.28 -23.66
CA VAL A 422 0.36 -8.97 -23.09
C VAL A 422 0.84 -8.19 -21.86
N TRP A 423 0.57 -8.71 -20.67
CA TRP A 423 0.93 -8.09 -19.39
C TRP A 423 2.28 -8.62 -18.91
N ALA A 424 3.34 -8.19 -19.61
CA ALA A 424 4.70 -8.66 -19.39
C ALA A 424 5.19 -8.36 -17.96
N GLY A 425 6.00 -9.26 -17.42
CA GLY A 425 6.70 -9.06 -16.15
C GLY A 425 8.07 -8.40 -16.32
N PRO A 426 8.73 -8.06 -15.20
CA PRO A 426 10.10 -7.54 -15.23
C PRO A 426 11.07 -8.52 -15.91
N THR A 427 12.04 -7.97 -16.61
CA THR A 427 13.19 -8.74 -17.12
C THR A 427 14.30 -8.79 -16.09
N THR A 428 15.14 -9.85 -16.13
CA THR A 428 16.30 -10.00 -15.24
C THR A 428 17.56 -10.26 -16.05
N VAL A 429 18.63 -9.52 -15.76
CA VAL A 429 19.94 -9.67 -16.37
C VAL A 429 21.01 -9.83 -15.29
N ALA A 430 21.76 -10.94 -15.32
CA ALA A 430 22.92 -11.13 -14.47
C ALA A 430 24.18 -10.63 -15.22
N LEU A 431 24.81 -9.59 -14.68
CA LEU A 431 26.02 -8.99 -15.27
C LEU A 431 27.31 -9.67 -14.77
N GLY A 432 27.21 -10.53 -13.74
CA GLY A 432 28.39 -11.14 -13.11
C GLY A 432 29.24 -10.12 -12.34
N ALA A 433 30.51 -10.43 -12.14
CA ALA A 433 31.48 -9.57 -11.47
C ALA A 433 31.71 -8.26 -12.26
N GLN A 434 31.68 -7.12 -11.56
CA GLN A 434 31.81 -5.80 -12.17
C GLN A 434 32.84 -4.93 -11.44
N LYS A 435 33.46 -4.00 -12.18
CA LYS A 435 34.16 -2.87 -11.57
C LYS A 435 33.15 -1.80 -11.17
N LEU A 436 33.40 -1.13 -10.05
CA LEU A 436 32.62 0.00 -9.60
C LEU A 436 33.42 1.31 -9.71
N PRO A 437 32.80 2.42 -10.09
CA PRO A 437 31.38 2.54 -10.43
C PRO A 437 31.03 1.84 -11.76
N LEU A 438 29.83 1.21 -11.76
CA LEU A 438 29.26 0.57 -12.95
C LEU A 438 28.40 1.57 -13.72
N THR A 439 28.50 1.58 -15.06
CA THR A 439 27.57 2.34 -15.90
C THR A 439 26.40 1.46 -16.36
N LEU A 440 25.17 1.91 -16.09
CA LEU A 440 23.94 1.29 -16.56
C LEU A 440 23.20 2.27 -17.47
N THR A 441 22.54 1.74 -18.50
CA THR A 441 21.59 2.49 -19.32
C THR A 441 20.18 2.14 -18.87
N LEU A 442 19.47 3.11 -18.27
CA LEU A 442 18.08 2.98 -17.87
C LEU A 442 17.19 3.33 -19.07
N THR A 443 16.30 2.43 -19.44
CA THR A 443 15.31 2.65 -20.49
C THR A 443 14.31 3.75 -20.12
N PRO A 444 13.58 4.34 -21.09
CA PRO A 444 12.55 5.33 -20.80
C PRO A 444 11.48 4.80 -19.83
N TRP A 445 11.03 5.67 -18.91
CA TRP A 445 10.07 5.30 -17.86
C TRP A 445 10.33 3.91 -17.32
N SER A 446 11.38 3.76 -16.54
CA SER A 446 11.76 2.47 -15.98
C SER A 446 11.99 2.51 -14.48
N MET A 447 11.69 1.39 -13.85
CA MET A 447 12.12 1.05 -12.52
C MET A 447 13.08 -0.13 -12.60
N ASN A 448 14.25 0.05 -12.00
CA ASN A 448 15.34 -0.92 -12.06
C ASN A 448 15.80 -1.28 -10.66
N VAL A 449 15.73 -2.56 -10.31
CA VAL A 449 16.36 -3.08 -9.09
C VAL A 449 17.73 -3.59 -9.41
N VAL A 450 18.75 -3.07 -8.72
CA VAL A 450 20.16 -3.43 -8.90
C VAL A 450 20.66 -4.04 -7.61
N ILE A 451 20.95 -5.33 -7.63
CA ILE A 451 21.54 -6.06 -6.51
C ILE A 451 23.04 -6.17 -6.74
N VAL A 452 23.83 -5.64 -5.82
CA VAL A 452 25.31 -5.64 -5.90
C VAL A 452 25.86 -6.48 -4.75
N SER A 453 26.44 -7.62 -5.08
CA SER A 453 27.15 -8.49 -4.13
C SER A 453 28.58 -7.98 -3.90
N PRO A 454 29.14 -8.05 -2.68
CA PRO A 454 30.48 -7.60 -2.34
C PRO A 454 31.60 -8.20 -3.18
#